data_bf10a242dee2be94410c05a45e912c7f
#
_entry.id   bf10a242dee2be94410c05a45e912c7f
#
_cell.length_a   1.000
_cell.length_b   1.000
_cell.length_c   1.000
_cell.angle_alpha   90.00
_cell.angle_beta   90.00
_cell.angle_gamma   90.00
#
_symmetry.space_group_name_H-M   'P 1'
#
loop_
_entity.id
_entity.type
_entity.pdbx_description
1 polymer ?
#
loop_
_entity_poly.entity_id
_entity_poly.type
_entity_poly.pdbx_seq_one_letter_code
_entity_poly.pdbx_strand_id
1 'polypeptide(L)'
;ILLWGIYFEVAKKGDKVNLINWVGQENIESEIKKRFDSIANSESPKKLFNIFQNELKIPGLGYAYYTKIFYYVRKAEGKSIYPILDKWLMCAFTAISAETYGNMDVFNQYMKQRNKNVFDGIVRRKKPECYEKYTSFMNKISREKSIDVDVLEEKLFGVDLRYDRSSQNPRRLYQEWALNNNLSLK
;
A
#
# COMPACT_ATOMS: atom_id res chain seq x y z
N ILE A 1 15.52 -1.01 4.19
CA ILE A 1 14.09 -0.60 4.06
C ILE A 1 13.51 -0.26 5.43
N LEU A 2 13.63 -1.13 6.44
CA LEU A 2 13.13 -0.85 7.80
C LEU A 2 13.79 0.38 8.42
N LEU A 3 15.12 0.51 8.30
CA LEU A 3 15.87 1.68 8.78
C LEU A 3 15.51 2.95 8.03
N TRP A 4 15.22 2.86 6.73
CA TRP A 4 14.81 4.01 5.92
C TRP A 4 13.45 4.56 6.37
N GLY A 5 12.50 3.68 6.64
CA GLY A 5 11.18 4.06 7.19
C GLY A 5 11.26 4.70 8.59
N ILE A 6 12.24 4.30 9.42
CA ILE A 6 12.45 4.87 10.76
C ILE A 6 13.03 6.29 10.67
N TYR A 7 13.90 6.57 9.70
CA TYR A 7 14.64 7.82 9.62
C TYR A 7 13.86 8.94 8.92
N PHE A 8 13.08 8.65 7.90
CA PHE A 8 12.57 9.64 6.96
C PHE A 8 11.07 9.89 7.01
N GLU A 9 10.27 9.01 7.55
CA GLU A 9 8.85 9.27 7.72
C GLU A 9 8.46 9.31 9.19
N VAL A 10 7.64 10.28 9.48
CA VAL A 10 7.06 10.68 10.75
C VAL A 10 6.21 9.54 11.35
N ALA A 11 6.84 8.45 11.73
CA ALA A 11 6.22 7.56 12.69
C ALA A 11 6.03 8.36 13.98
N LYS A 12 4.86 8.32 14.55
CA LYS A 12 4.59 8.91 15.87
C LYS A 12 5.65 8.42 16.85
N LYS A 13 6.07 9.26 17.80
CA LYS A 13 7.15 8.95 18.74
C LYS A 13 7.00 7.56 19.39
N GLY A 14 5.77 7.16 19.74
CA GLY A 14 5.49 5.83 20.32
C GLY A 14 5.71 4.67 19.34
N ASP A 15 5.42 4.85 18.04
CA ASP A 15 5.60 3.79 17.04
C ASP A 15 7.10 3.50 16.81
N LYS A 16 7.95 4.54 16.85
CA LYS A 16 9.41 4.38 16.74
C LYS A 16 9.98 3.58 17.91
N VAL A 17 9.57 3.90 19.13
CA VAL A 17 9.99 3.18 20.34
C VAL A 17 9.58 1.71 20.26
N ASN A 18 8.36 1.42 19.85
CA ASN A 18 7.87 0.06 19.71
C ASN A 18 8.67 -0.75 18.67
N LEU A 19 9.03 -0.13 17.54
CA LEU A 19 9.84 -0.79 16.52
C LEU A 19 11.27 -1.05 17.01
N ILE A 20 11.89 -0.07 17.68
CA ILE A 20 13.24 -0.22 18.26
C ILE A 20 13.26 -1.35 19.30
N ASN A 21 12.30 -1.39 20.20
CA ASN A 21 12.18 -2.44 21.19
C ASN A 21 11.97 -3.82 20.56
N TRP A 22 11.20 -3.89 19.47
CA TRP A 22 11.00 -5.14 18.74
C TRP A 22 12.29 -5.61 18.07
N VAL A 23 13.05 -4.72 17.43
CA VAL A 23 14.34 -5.03 16.79
C VAL A 23 15.40 -5.46 17.82
N GLY A 24 15.32 -4.96 19.04
CA GLY A 24 16.24 -5.30 20.15
C GLY A 24 15.96 -6.63 20.85
N GLN A 25 14.97 -7.41 20.40
CA GLN A 25 14.68 -8.72 21.03
C GLN A 25 15.73 -9.77 20.66
N GLU A 26 16.07 -10.65 21.59
CA GLU A 26 17.05 -11.72 21.40
C GLU A 26 16.67 -12.69 20.25
N ASN A 27 15.38 -12.91 20.00
CA ASN A 27 14.89 -13.82 18.97
C ASN A 27 14.57 -13.11 17.64
N ILE A 28 15.05 -11.89 17.45
CA ILE A 28 14.66 -11.05 16.29
C ILE A 28 14.94 -11.71 14.94
N GLU A 29 16.06 -12.42 14.80
CA GLU A 29 16.40 -13.08 13.55
C GLU A 29 15.39 -14.16 13.16
N SER A 30 14.96 -14.98 14.13
CA SER A 30 13.94 -16.00 13.90
C SER A 30 12.58 -15.39 13.58
N GLU A 31 12.23 -14.27 14.21
CA GLU A 31 11.02 -13.52 13.96
C GLU A 31 11.00 -12.87 12.57
N ILE A 32 12.14 -12.34 12.11
CA ILE A 32 12.29 -11.81 10.76
C ILE A 32 12.18 -12.95 9.74
N LYS A 33 12.91 -14.05 9.94
CA LYS A 33 12.86 -15.22 9.06
C LYS A 33 11.44 -15.74 8.90
N LYS A 34 10.72 -15.96 10.00
CA LYS A 34 9.32 -16.39 9.97
C LYS A 34 8.44 -15.51 9.10
N ARG A 35 8.64 -14.18 9.16
CA ARG A 35 7.89 -13.23 8.34
C ARG A 35 8.26 -13.33 6.87
N PHE A 36 9.53 -13.46 6.56
CA PHE A 36 10.01 -13.58 5.18
C PHE A 36 9.51 -14.88 4.55
N ASP A 37 9.60 -16.00 5.26
CA ASP A 37 9.07 -17.29 4.82
C ASP A 37 7.55 -17.22 4.56
N SER A 38 6.81 -16.54 5.45
CA SER A 38 5.37 -16.33 5.27
C SER A 38 5.05 -15.50 4.02
N ILE A 39 5.86 -14.48 3.71
CA ILE A 39 5.69 -13.64 2.52
C ILE A 39 6.03 -14.43 1.25
N ALA A 40 7.17 -15.11 1.24
CA ALA A 40 7.66 -15.86 0.09
C ALA A 40 6.69 -16.98 -0.33
N ASN A 41 6.09 -17.67 0.66
CA ASN A 41 5.21 -18.82 0.45
C ASN A 41 3.72 -18.48 0.35
N SER A 42 3.34 -17.20 0.49
CA SER A 42 1.92 -16.82 0.41
C SER A 42 1.41 -16.81 -1.03
N GLU A 43 0.29 -17.47 -1.27
CA GLU A 43 -0.41 -17.48 -2.56
C GLU A 43 -1.57 -16.46 -2.65
N SER A 44 -1.93 -15.82 -1.52
CA SER A 44 -3.04 -14.88 -1.44
C SER A 44 -2.62 -13.57 -0.77
N PRO A 45 -2.70 -12.43 -1.47
CA PRO A 45 -2.40 -11.13 -0.89
C PRO A 45 -3.31 -10.80 0.30
N LYS A 46 -4.59 -11.20 0.24
CA LYS A 46 -5.56 -11.01 1.34
C LYS A 46 -5.16 -11.79 2.59
N LYS A 47 -4.84 -13.10 2.44
CA LYS A 47 -4.42 -13.93 3.58
C LYS A 47 -3.13 -13.39 4.20
N LEU A 48 -2.14 -13.05 3.37
CA LEU A 48 -0.88 -12.49 3.83
C LEU A 48 -1.11 -11.19 4.59
N PHE A 49 -1.93 -10.29 4.06
CA PHE A 49 -2.23 -9.04 4.73
C PHE A 49 -2.90 -9.25 6.08
N ASN A 50 -3.85 -10.19 6.19
CA ASN A 50 -4.50 -10.57 7.44
C ASN A 50 -3.52 -11.09 8.48
N ILE A 51 -2.62 -11.98 8.08
CA ILE A 51 -1.59 -12.54 8.97
C ILE A 51 -0.71 -11.41 9.52
N PHE A 52 -0.25 -10.49 8.67
CA PHE A 52 0.58 -9.35 9.11
C PHE A 52 -0.19 -8.31 9.93
N GLN A 53 -1.48 -8.19 9.74
CA GLN A 53 -2.29 -7.28 10.55
C GLN A 53 -2.54 -7.81 11.98
N ASN A 54 -2.58 -9.12 12.16
CA ASN A 54 -2.99 -9.78 13.39
C ASN A 54 -1.84 -10.55 14.06
N GLU A 55 -1.27 -11.55 13.39
CA GLU A 55 -0.34 -12.52 13.99
C GLU A 55 1.13 -12.11 13.84
N LEU A 56 1.52 -11.67 12.65
CA LEU A 56 2.90 -11.29 12.33
C LEU A 56 3.10 -9.77 12.31
N LYS A 57 2.27 -9.06 13.02
CA LYS A 57 2.36 -7.60 13.10
C LYS A 57 3.75 -7.17 13.57
N ILE A 58 4.35 -6.22 12.84
CA ILE A 58 5.58 -5.55 13.27
C ILE A 58 5.17 -4.29 14.04
N PRO A 59 5.52 -4.17 15.32
CA PRO A 59 5.17 -3.01 16.12
C PRO A 59 5.67 -1.71 15.48
N GLY A 60 4.84 -0.68 15.46
CA GLY A 60 5.20 0.62 14.87
C GLY A 60 5.09 0.71 13.35
N LEU A 61 4.86 -0.39 12.62
CA LEU A 61 4.67 -0.33 11.17
C LEU A 61 3.20 -0.34 10.78
N GLY A 62 2.85 0.52 9.83
CA GLY A 62 1.54 0.56 9.19
C GLY A 62 1.47 -0.29 7.92
N TYR A 63 0.27 -0.39 7.34
CA TYR A 63 0.00 -1.25 6.17
C TYR A 63 0.84 -0.90 4.93
N ALA A 64 1.14 0.38 4.71
CA ALA A 64 1.98 0.80 3.59
C ALA A 64 3.40 0.22 3.69
N TYR A 65 3.90 0.02 4.91
CA TYR A 65 5.20 -0.63 5.13
C TYR A 65 5.12 -2.14 4.94
N TYR A 66 4.04 -2.80 5.40
CA TYR A 66 3.87 -4.23 5.16
C TYR A 66 3.87 -4.54 3.67
N THR A 67 3.12 -3.80 2.87
CA THR A 67 3.05 -4.02 1.43
C THR A 67 4.37 -3.73 0.72
N LYS A 68 5.17 -2.76 1.20
CA LYS A 68 6.55 -2.56 0.74
C LYS A 68 7.43 -3.79 1.05
N ILE A 69 7.33 -4.35 2.25
CA ILE A 69 8.08 -5.56 2.61
C ILE A 69 7.62 -6.73 1.71
N PHE A 70 6.32 -6.92 1.50
CA PHE A 70 5.81 -7.96 0.61
C PHE A 70 6.38 -7.83 -0.80
N TYR A 71 6.34 -6.63 -1.36
CA TYR A 71 6.91 -6.35 -2.67
C TYR A 71 8.38 -6.77 -2.78
N TYR A 72 9.23 -6.28 -1.87
CA TYR A 72 10.67 -6.52 -1.96
C TYR A 72 11.07 -7.96 -1.66
N VAL A 73 10.45 -8.61 -0.68
CA VAL A 73 10.74 -10.01 -0.37
C VAL A 73 10.34 -10.91 -1.55
N ARG A 74 9.14 -10.73 -2.10
CA ARG A 74 8.70 -11.54 -3.24
C ARG A 74 9.52 -11.29 -4.49
N LYS A 75 9.93 -10.05 -4.74
CA LYS A 75 10.84 -9.71 -5.85
C LYS A 75 12.20 -10.38 -5.69
N ALA A 76 12.77 -10.38 -4.49
CA ALA A 76 14.04 -11.03 -4.19
C ALA A 76 13.97 -12.57 -4.36
N GLU A 77 12.82 -13.17 -4.03
CA GLU A 77 12.56 -14.61 -4.16
C GLU A 77 12.09 -15.03 -5.57
N GLY A 78 12.08 -14.11 -6.55
CA GLY A 78 11.61 -14.40 -7.91
C GLY A 78 10.14 -14.82 -7.99
N LYS A 79 9.32 -14.44 -7.01
CA LYS A 79 7.88 -14.74 -6.96
C LYS A 79 7.07 -13.64 -7.64
N SER A 80 5.82 -13.96 -8.00
CA SER A 80 4.90 -12.94 -8.50
C SER A 80 4.76 -11.78 -7.51
N ILE A 81 4.89 -10.55 -8.02
CA ILE A 81 4.93 -9.34 -7.20
C ILE A 81 3.56 -9.04 -6.59
N TYR A 82 3.56 -8.72 -5.32
CA TYR A 82 2.43 -8.07 -4.65
C TYR A 82 2.72 -6.57 -4.58
N PRO A 83 1.93 -5.71 -5.26
CA PRO A 83 2.23 -4.29 -5.38
C PRO A 83 2.12 -3.56 -4.04
N ILE A 84 2.80 -2.43 -3.94
CA ILE A 84 2.75 -1.57 -2.75
C ILE A 84 1.39 -0.89 -2.69
N LEU A 85 0.76 -0.88 -1.51
CA LEU A 85 -0.48 -0.17 -1.28
C LEU A 85 -0.28 0.93 -0.25
N ASP A 86 -0.20 2.15 -0.72
CA ASP A 86 -0.28 3.35 0.11
C ASP A 86 -1.52 4.19 -0.24
N LYS A 87 -1.69 5.34 0.42
CA LYS A 87 -2.85 6.20 0.17
C LYS A 87 -2.88 6.77 -1.25
N TRP A 88 -1.72 6.99 -1.86
CA TRP A 88 -1.62 7.61 -3.19
C TRP A 88 -1.97 6.60 -4.27
N LEU A 89 -1.39 5.41 -4.17
CA LEU A 89 -1.73 4.31 -5.06
C LEU A 89 -3.19 3.88 -4.92
N MET A 90 -3.73 4.00 -3.71
CA MET A 90 -5.16 3.78 -3.50
C MET A 90 -6.02 4.83 -4.20
N CYS A 91 -5.65 6.10 -4.17
CA CYS A 91 -6.35 7.14 -4.94
C CYS A 91 -6.25 6.87 -6.45
N ALA A 92 -5.07 6.51 -6.94
CA ALA A 92 -4.88 6.16 -8.35
C ALA A 92 -5.76 4.96 -8.76
N PHE A 93 -5.73 3.88 -7.98
CA PHE A 93 -6.53 2.69 -8.21
C PHE A 93 -8.03 2.99 -8.29
N THR A 94 -8.52 3.78 -7.34
CA THR A 94 -9.96 4.11 -7.29
C THR A 94 -10.36 5.04 -8.43
N ALA A 95 -9.53 6.03 -8.77
CA ALA A 95 -9.78 6.92 -9.89
C ALA A 95 -9.81 6.15 -11.23
N ILE A 96 -8.80 5.34 -11.50
CA ILE A 96 -8.73 4.56 -12.73
C ILE A 96 -9.85 3.51 -12.79
N SER A 97 -10.17 2.86 -11.66
CA SER A 97 -11.30 1.93 -11.60
C SER A 97 -12.62 2.60 -11.95
N ALA A 98 -12.86 3.80 -11.46
CA ALA A 98 -14.09 4.53 -11.74
C ALA A 98 -14.16 4.97 -13.19
N GLU A 99 -13.10 5.59 -13.73
CA GLU A 99 -13.06 6.10 -15.10
C GLU A 99 -13.07 4.97 -16.14
N THR A 100 -12.32 3.89 -15.91
CA THR A 100 -12.16 2.82 -16.90
C THR A 100 -13.28 1.80 -16.86
N TYR A 101 -13.80 1.50 -15.68
CA TYR A 101 -14.75 0.42 -15.46
C TYR A 101 -16.09 0.87 -14.87
N GLY A 102 -16.31 2.18 -14.69
CA GLY A 102 -17.51 2.74 -14.06
C GLY A 102 -17.70 2.32 -12.59
N ASN A 103 -16.65 1.88 -11.92
CA ASN A 103 -16.75 1.27 -10.59
C ASN A 103 -16.42 2.25 -9.46
N MET A 104 -17.37 3.14 -9.18
CA MET A 104 -17.27 4.10 -8.06
C MET A 104 -17.35 3.42 -6.69
N ASP A 105 -17.93 2.22 -6.59
CA ASP A 105 -18.11 1.51 -5.33
C ASP A 105 -16.78 1.13 -4.67
N VAL A 106 -15.75 0.89 -5.46
CA VAL A 106 -14.40 0.59 -4.93
C VAL A 106 -13.89 1.73 -4.06
N PHE A 107 -14.06 2.97 -4.52
CA PHE A 107 -13.66 4.15 -3.75
C PHE A 107 -14.49 4.28 -2.47
N ASN A 108 -15.81 4.31 -2.60
CA ASN A 108 -16.74 4.48 -1.48
C ASN A 108 -16.60 3.40 -0.41
N GLN A 109 -16.25 2.18 -0.82
CA GLN A 109 -16.13 1.04 0.07
C GLN A 109 -14.83 1.05 0.89
N TYR A 110 -13.73 1.54 0.34
CA TYR A 110 -12.41 1.36 0.93
C TYR A 110 -11.76 2.63 1.45
N MET A 111 -12.04 3.78 0.84
CA MET A 111 -11.39 5.03 1.26
C MET A 111 -12.05 5.63 2.49
N LYS A 112 -11.22 6.17 3.38
CA LYS A 112 -11.63 6.93 4.54
C LYS A 112 -11.25 8.38 4.37
N GLN A 113 -12.23 9.26 4.36
CA GLN A 113 -12.04 10.70 4.33
C GLN A 113 -11.91 11.25 5.77
N ARG A 114 -10.92 12.06 6.03
CA ARG A 114 -10.72 12.72 7.32
C ARG A 114 -11.49 14.04 7.40
N ASN A 115 -11.47 14.80 6.33
CA ASN A 115 -12.24 16.03 6.14
C ASN A 115 -12.50 16.24 4.65
N LYS A 116 -13.18 17.34 4.28
CA LYS A 116 -13.53 17.62 2.88
C LYS A 116 -12.35 17.60 1.89
N ASN A 117 -11.12 17.77 2.37
CA ASN A 117 -9.94 17.96 1.53
C ASN A 117 -8.84 16.89 1.73
N VAL A 118 -9.03 15.91 2.62
CA VAL A 118 -7.98 14.96 2.96
C VAL A 118 -8.53 13.54 3.09
N PHE A 119 -7.98 12.62 2.29
CA PHE A 119 -8.17 11.19 2.49
C PHE A 119 -7.15 10.67 3.51
N ASP A 120 -7.65 9.98 4.54
CA ASP A 120 -6.86 9.47 5.65
C ASP A 120 -6.46 7.99 5.49
N GLY A 121 -6.58 7.46 4.28
CA GLY A 121 -6.21 6.11 3.93
C GLY A 121 -7.40 5.15 3.84
N ILE A 122 -7.18 3.87 4.16
CA ILE A 122 -8.14 2.80 3.95
C ILE A 122 -8.86 2.44 5.25
N VAL A 123 -10.16 2.19 5.16
CA VAL A 123 -10.96 1.69 6.30
C VAL A 123 -10.32 0.41 6.85
N ARG A 124 -9.95 0.41 8.14
CA ARG A 124 -9.11 -0.63 8.76
C ARG A 124 -9.61 -2.05 8.50
N ARG A 125 -10.90 -2.31 8.73
CA ARG A 125 -11.52 -3.63 8.56
C ARG A 125 -11.55 -4.13 7.12
N LYS A 126 -11.38 -3.23 6.15
CA LYS A 126 -11.46 -3.52 4.71
C LYS A 126 -10.10 -3.66 4.02
N LYS A 127 -9.02 -3.42 4.75
CA LYS A 127 -7.68 -3.43 4.16
C LYS A 127 -7.30 -4.72 3.45
N PRO A 128 -7.56 -5.94 3.99
CA PRO A 128 -7.18 -7.17 3.31
C PRO A 128 -7.91 -7.36 1.98
N GLU A 129 -9.22 -7.10 1.94
CA GLU A 129 -10.00 -7.19 0.71
C GLU A 129 -9.61 -6.11 -0.30
N CYS A 130 -9.36 -4.90 0.18
CA CYS A 130 -8.86 -3.80 -0.65
C CYS A 130 -7.53 -4.18 -1.29
N TYR A 131 -6.61 -4.77 -0.54
CA TYR A 131 -5.31 -5.21 -1.03
C TYR A 131 -5.42 -6.29 -2.11
N GLU A 132 -6.29 -7.26 -1.91
CA GLU A 132 -6.56 -8.29 -2.89
C GLU A 132 -7.11 -7.72 -4.21
N LYS A 133 -8.11 -6.83 -4.12
CA LYS A 133 -8.68 -6.16 -5.29
C LYS A 133 -7.65 -5.28 -6.01
N TYR A 134 -6.85 -4.54 -5.25
CA TYR A 134 -5.78 -3.73 -5.80
C TYR A 134 -4.74 -4.59 -6.54
N THR A 135 -4.28 -5.67 -5.92
CA THR A 135 -3.34 -6.61 -6.56
C THR A 135 -3.91 -7.20 -7.83
N SER A 136 -5.19 -7.61 -7.81
CA SER A 136 -5.88 -8.15 -8.99
C SER A 136 -6.02 -7.11 -10.10
N PHE A 137 -6.32 -5.86 -9.74
CA PHE A 137 -6.40 -4.74 -10.66
C PHE A 137 -5.05 -4.47 -11.33
N MET A 138 -3.97 -4.37 -10.54
CA MET A 138 -2.62 -4.14 -11.07
C MET A 138 -2.19 -5.25 -12.03
N ASN A 139 -2.45 -6.51 -11.68
CA ASN A 139 -2.16 -7.66 -12.54
C ASN A 139 -3.02 -7.67 -13.83
N LYS A 140 -4.25 -7.19 -13.76
CA LYS A 140 -5.12 -7.06 -14.93
C LYS A 140 -4.57 -6.00 -15.90
N ILE A 141 -4.31 -4.79 -15.42
CA ILE A 141 -3.74 -3.70 -16.24
C ILE A 141 -2.38 -4.09 -16.81
N SER A 142 -1.51 -4.69 -16.02
CA SER A 142 -0.20 -5.20 -16.44
C SER A 142 -0.33 -6.11 -17.65
N ARG A 143 -1.23 -7.09 -17.59
CA ARG A 143 -1.50 -8.01 -18.72
C ARG A 143 -2.11 -7.31 -19.94
N GLU A 144 -3.12 -6.47 -19.74
CA GLU A 144 -3.81 -5.75 -20.83
C GLU A 144 -2.89 -4.77 -21.57
N LYS A 145 -1.94 -4.19 -20.86
CA LYS A 145 -0.99 -3.19 -21.41
C LYS A 145 0.38 -3.77 -21.73
N SER A 146 0.63 -5.04 -21.44
CA SER A 146 1.96 -5.68 -21.57
C SER A 146 3.06 -4.87 -20.86
N ILE A 147 2.79 -4.41 -19.65
CA ILE A 147 3.71 -3.63 -18.80
C ILE A 147 3.90 -4.39 -17.50
N ASP A 148 5.13 -4.56 -17.05
CA ASP A 148 5.41 -5.19 -15.75
C ASP A 148 4.75 -4.43 -14.58
N VAL A 149 4.33 -5.16 -13.55
CA VAL A 149 3.59 -4.60 -12.40
C VAL A 149 4.42 -3.52 -11.69
N ASP A 150 5.73 -3.71 -11.55
CA ASP A 150 6.62 -2.74 -10.93
C ASP A 150 6.77 -1.46 -11.76
N VAL A 151 6.87 -1.57 -13.08
CA VAL A 151 6.88 -0.41 -13.99
C VAL A 151 5.54 0.33 -13.96
N LEU A 152 4.43 -0.41 -13.91
CA LEU A 152 3.09 0.17 -13.78
C LEU A 152 2.94 0.93 -12.45
N GLU A 153 3.40 0.34 -11.36
CA GLU A 153 3.38 0.96 -10.04
C GLU A 153 4.19 2.25 -9.99
N GLU A 154 5.39 2.23 -10.56
CA GLU A 154 6.26 3.42 -10.68
C GLU A 154 5.55 4.55 -11.43
N LYS A 155 4.90 4.25 -12.55
CA LYS A 155 4.14 5.22 -13.34
C LYS A 155 2.95 5.80 -12.58
N LEU A 156 2.20 4.96 -11.86
CA LEU A 156 1.04 5.40 -11.08
C LEU A 156 1.45 6.21 -9.84
N PHE A 157 2.59 5.90 -9.26
CA PHE A 157 3.12 6.60 -8.09
C PHE A 157 3.66 7.99 -8.44
N GLY A 158 4.14 8.19 -9.67
CA GLY A 158 4.68 9.46 -10.14
C GLY A 158 6.00 9.80 -9.43
N VAL A 159 7.08 9.17 -9.83
CA VAL A 159 8.32 9.06 -9.05
C VAL A 159 9.16 10.32 -8.96
N ASP A 160 8.93 11.35 -9.74
CA ASP A 160 9.81 12.51 -9.65
C ASP A 160 9.43 13.44 -8.50
N LEU A 161 10.05 13.22 -7.34
CA LEU A 161 9.89 14.04 -6.14
C LEU A 161 10.17 15.53 -6.37
N ARG A 162 10.95 15.88 -7.43
CA ARG A 162 11.20 17.26 -7.81
C ARG A 162 9.94 17.98 -8.28
N TYR A 163 8.98 17.25 -8.79
CA TYR A 163 7.70 17.75 -9.28
C TYR A 163 6.55 17.63 -8.27
N ASP A 164 6.83 17.30 -7.02
CA ASP A 164 5.79 17.06 -6.00
C ASP A 164 4.87 18.27 -5.75
N ARG A 165 5.32 19.47 -6.12
CA ARG A 165 4.56 20.71 -6.04
C ARG A 165 3.89 21.13 -7.37
N SER A 166 4.14 20.41 -8.47
CA SER A 166 3.54 20.74 -9.75
C SER A 166 2.10 20.28 -9.80
N SER A 167 1.26 21.03 -10.53
CA SER A 167 -0.12 20.66 -10.82
C SER A 167 -0.25 19.38 -11.66
N GLN A 168 0.85 18.90 -12.23
CA GLN A 168 0.92 17.68 -13.06
C GLN A 168 1.40 16.44 -12.30
N ASN A 169 1.66 16.53 -10.98
CA ASN A 169 2.04 15.36 -10.22
C ASN A 169 0.87 14.36 -10.16
N PRO A 170 1.05 13.10 -10.63
CA PRO A 170 -0.02 12.11 -10.66
C PRO A 170 -0.72 11.92 -9.30
N ARG A 171 0.02 11.95 -8.20
CA ARG A 171 -0.54 11.86 -6.85
C ARG A 171 -1.57 12.95 -6.58
N ARG A 172 -1.23 14.18 -6.94
CA ARG A 172 -2.11 15.31 -6.75
C ARG A 172 -3.33 15.22 -7.66
N LEU A 173 -3.12 14.87 -8.92
CA LEU A 173 -4.22 14.71 -9.89
C LEU A 173 -5.23 13.66 -9.40
N TYR A 174 -4.79 12.50 -8.94
CA TYR A 174 -5.69 11.46 -8.41
C TYR A 174 -6.40 11.90 -7.14
N GLN A 175 -5.74 12.65 -6.27
CA GLN A 175 -6.38 13.18 -5.06
C GLN A 175 -7.42 14.25 -5.39
N GLU A 176 -7.10 15.16 -6.30
CA GLU A 176 -8.03 16.19 -6.79
C GLU A 176 -9.22 15.56 -7.50
N TRP A 177 -8.98 14.57 -8.35
CA TRP A 177 -10.06 13.81 -8.97
C TRP A 177 -11.01 13.22 -7.92
N ALA A 178 -10.48 12.56 -6.92
CA ALA A 178 -11.26 11.93 -5.85
C ALA A 178 -12.06 12.98 -5.04
N LEU A 179 -11.52 14.16 -4.82
CA LEU A 179 -12.20 15.25 -4.12
C LEU A 179 -13.29 15.89 -4.96
N ASN A 180 -13.02 16.14 -6.25
CA ASN A 180 -13.93 16.85 -7.16
C ASN A 180 -15.18 16.03 -7.53
N ASN A 181 -15.09 14.69 -7.47
CA ASN A 181 -16.23 13.83 -7.75
C ASN A 181 -17.18 13.63 -6.54
N ASN A 182 -17.11 14.51 -5.53
CA ASN A 182 -17.99 14.49 -4.34
C ASN A 182 -18.14 13.09 -3.72
N LEU A 183 -17.07 12.35 -3.66
CA LEU A 183 -17.06 11.03 -3.09
C LEU A 183 -17.13 11.16 -1.56
N SER A 184 -18.28 11.63 -1.10
CA SER A 184 -18.60 11.62 0.33
C SER A 184 -18.77 10.17 0.75
N LEU A 185 -17.86 9.71 1.56
CA LEU A 185 -18.09 8.49 2.33
C LEU A 185 -19.31 8.73 3.22
N LYS A 186 -20.41 8.08 2.90
CA LYS A 186 -21.53 7.93 3.82
C LYS A 186 -21.11 7.07 5.00
#